data_a11b2771a99f03c7a204cb876692633d
#
_entry.id   a11b2771a99f03c7a204cb876692633d
#
_cell.length_a   1.000
_cell.length_b   1.000
_cell.length_c   1.000
_cell.angle_alpha   90.00
_cell.angle_beta   90.00
_cell.angle_gamma   90.00
#
_symmetry.space_group_name_H-M   'P 1'
#
loop_
_entity.id
_entity.type
_entity.pdbx_description
1 polymer ?
#
loop_
_entity_poly.entity_id
_entity_poly.type
_entity_poly.pdbx_seq_one_letter_code
_entity_poly.pdbx_strand_id
1 'polypeptide(L)'
;MSGRDSNREYRRKRRIRSQIISYSVMAVVLIAVIAGCAVGIRAAAGMIREKREAKEASIQAAEESARAEESAQAQSAVEELLGMESTEAETAVEYTPEDALNEMVEESVAGMTLEQKVAGLFFVTPEQLTGVGQAVQAGEGTQEALATWPVGGLVYFKQNIQSEEQLREMLANTASYSTFPIFLGVDEEGGRVARVADAMGLENVGPMADIGSTGDVQAAYTANQTIGTYLASYGFNVDFAPVADVLTNEDNAVIGDRAFSGDPQTVADMVAGAVEGLQSAGVSACLKHFPGHGDTAGDSHTGAAETDRTKEEMDAAEFLPFRSGIET
;
A
#
# COMPACT_ATOMS: atom_id res chain seq x y z
N MET A 1 -75.51 -1.61 -55.84
CA MET A 1 -74.67 -1.11 -54.75
C MET A 1 -73.34 -1.86 -54.72
N SER A 2 -72.45 -1.71 -55.68
CA SER A 2 -71.24 -2.57 -55.67
C SER A 2 -69.95 -1.86 -56.05
N GLY A 3 -69.92 -0.66 -56.62
CA GLY A 3 -68.69 -0.03 -57.09
C GLY A 3 -68.06 0.99 -56.15
N ARG A 4 -68.79 1.49 -55.14
CA ARG A 4 -68.28 2.53 -54.25
C ARG A 4 -67.51 1.94 -53.05
N ASP A 5 -67.83 0.75 -52.59
CA ASP A 5 -67.13 0.11 -51.43
C ASP A 5 -65.80 -0.49 -51.82
N SER A 6 -65.68 -1.06 -53.00
CA SER A 6 -64.39 -1.62 -53.50
C SER A 6 -63.29 -0.53 -53.70
N ASN A 7 -63.73 0.69 -54.12
CA ASN A 7 -62.82 1.79 -54.32
C ASN A 7 -62.31 2.43 -52.99
N ARG A 8 -63.15 2.39 -51.93
CA ARG A 8 -62.79 2.80 -50.57
C ARG A 8 -61.80 1.82 -49.94
N GLU A 9 -62.03 0.56 -50.12
CA GLU A 9 -61.15 -0.51 -49.59
C GLU A 9 -59.80 -0.51 -50.27
N TYR A 10 -59.76 -0.32 -51.59
CA TYR A 10 -58.51 -0.17 -52.36
C TYR A 10 -57.70 1.06 -51.93
N ARG A 11 -58.33 2.22 -51.72
CA ARG A 11 -57.65 3.43 -51.21
C ARG A 11 -57.15 3.24 -49.77
N ARG A 12 -57.88 2.52 -48.91
CA ARG A 12 -57.46 2.21 -47.55
C ARG A 12 -56.26 1.27 -47.54
N LYS A 13 -56.25 0.19 -48.32
CA LYS A 13 -55.13 -0.72 -48.49
C LYS A 13 -53.90 -0.03 -49.04
N ARG A 14 -54.08 0.91 -50.00
CA ARG A 14 -52.95 1.69 -50.54
C ARG A 14 -52.36 2.66 -49.49
N ARG A 15 -53.16 3.31 -48.66
CA ARG A 15 -52.68 4.15 -47.56
C ARG A 15 -51.94 3.34 -46.52
N ILE A 16 -52.48 2.20 -46.11
CA ILE A 16 -51.83 1.32 -45.15
C ILE A 16 -50.46 0.81 -45.67
N ARG A 17 -50.43 0.38 -46.94
CA ARG A 17 -49.14 -0.02 -47.56
C ARG A 17 -48.12 1.13 -47.60
N SER A 18 -48.53 2.34 -47.98
CA SER A 18 -47.61 3.48 -48.01
C SER A 18 -47.13 3.87 -46.61
N GLN A 19 -48.00 3.78 -45.58
CA GLN A 19 -47.56 3.98 -44.19
C GLN A 19 -46.61 2.91 -43.69
N ILE A 20 -46.84 1.64 -43.97
CA ILE A 20 -45.94 0.55 -43.64
C ILE A 20 -44.55 0.75 -44.30
N ILE A 21 -44.56 1.07 -45.59
CA ILE A 21 -43.28 1.35 -46.32
C ILE A 21 -42.56 2.56 -45.69
N SER A 22 -43.29 3.65 -45.38
CA SER A 22 -42.70 4.84 -44.78
C SER A 22 -42.11 4.54 -43.38
N TYR A 23 -42.83 3.79 -42.53
CA TYR A 23 -42.32 3.39 -41.22
C TYR A 23 -41.14 2.41 -41.33
N SER A 24 -41.17 1.49 -42.28
CA SER A 24 -40.05 0.56 -42.52
C SER A 24 -38.79 1.29 -42.98
N VAL A 25 -38.93 2.26 -43.88
CA VAL A 25 -37.81 3.10 -44.32
C VAL A 25 -37.25 3.94 -43.14
N MET A 26 -38.14 4.54 -42.35
CA MET A 26 -37.77 5.33 -41.19
C MET A 26 -37.06 4.48 -40.14
N ALA A 27 -37.52 3.24 -39.90
CA ALA A 27 -36.86 2.30 -39.00
C ALA A 27 -35.44 1.90 -39.47
N VAL A 28 -35.29 1.64 -40.79
CA VAL A 28 -33.98 1.31 -41.36
C VAL A 28 -33.00 2.49 -41.25
N VAL A 29 -33.50 3.71 -41.52
CA VAL A 29 -32.65 4.93 -41.34
C VAL A 29 -32.26 5.12 -39.88
N LEU A 30 -33.18 4.92 -38.95
CA LEU A 30 -32.92 5.05 -37.53
C LEU A 30 -31.87 4.02 -37.06
N ILE A 31 -31.98 2.76 -37.50
CA ILE A 31 -31.00 1.72 -37.22
C ILE A 31 -29.62 2.07 -37.79
N ALA A 32 -29.59 2.59 -39.01
CA ALA A 32 -28.32 3.02 -39.64
C ALA A 32 -27.65 4.18 -38.88
N VAL A 33 -28.44 5.15 -38.41
CA VAL A 33 -27.94 6.26 -37.58
C VAL A 33 -27.41 5.77 -36.24
N ILE A 34 -28.14 4.88 -35.56
CA ILE A 34 -27.69 4.31 -34.27
C ILE A 34 -26.39 3.51 -34.48
N ALA A 35 -26.31 2.69 -35.52
CA ALA A 35 -25.10 1.93 -35.83
C ALA A 35 -23.91 2.87 -36.15
N GLY A 36 -24.14 3.93 -36.92
CA GLY A 36 -23.13 4.96 -37.21
C GLY A 36 -22.63 5.68 -35.96
N CYS A 37 -23.55 6.06 -35.06
CA CYS A 37 -23.20 6.67 -33.78
C CYS A 37 -22.39 5.70 -32.89
N ALA A 38 -22.76 4.42 -32.82
CA ALA A 38 -22.05 3.43 -32.05
C ALA A 38 -20.60 3.20 -32.55
N VAL A 39 -20.41 3.19 -33.86
CA VAL A 39 -19.06 3.11 -34.46
C VAL A 39 -18.25 4.37 -34.17
N GLY A 40 -18.87 5.54 -34.29
CA GLY A 40 -18.23 6.83 -33.98
C GLY A 40 -17.79 6.94 -32.52
N ILE A 41 -18.62 6.49 -31.57
CA ILE A 41 -18.30 6.47 -30.14
C ILE A 41 -17.13 5.52 -29.85
N ARG A 42 -17.12 4.32 -30.45
CA ARG A 42 -16.01 3.37 -30.29
C ARG A 42 -14.69 3.91 -30.84
N ALA A 43 -14.72 4.56 -32.00
CA ALA A 43 -13.54 5.17 -32.59
C ALA A 43 -13.02 6.34 -31.73
N ALA A 44 -13.90 7.19 -31.22
CA ALA A 44 -13.54 8.28 -30.30
C ALA A 44 -12.96 7.76 -28.98
N ALA A 45 -13.57 6.72 -28.39
CA ALA A 45 -13.06 6.08 -27.19
C ALA A 45 -11.67 5.44 -27.41
N GLY A 46 -11.44 4.81 -28.57
CA GLY A 46 -10.13 4.29 -28.95
C GLY A 46 -9.05 5.37 -29.04
N MET A 47 -9.35 6.50 -29.68
CA MET A 47 -8.41 7.63 -29.78
C MET A 47 -8.12 8.29 -28.43
N ILE A 48 -9.11 8.36 -27.53
CA ILE A 48 -8.92 8.90 -26.17
C ILE A 48 -8.02 7.97 -25.37
N ARG A 49 -8.25 6.66 -25.45
CA ARG A 49 -7.43 5.66 -24.77
C ARG A 49 -5.98 5.69 -25.28
N GLU A 50 -5.76 5.71 -26.58
CA GLU A 50 -4.42 5.78 -27.18
C GLU A 50 -3.65 7.07 -26.78
N LYS A 51 -4.36 8.22 -26.72
CA LYS A 51 -3.77 9.47 -26.22
C LYS A 51 -3.45 9.42 -24.73
N ARG A 52 -4.25 8.72 -23.95
CA ARG A 52 -4.00 8.54 -22.52
C ARG A 52 -2.79 7.65 -22.29
N GLU A 53 -2.73 6.49 -22.93
CA GLU A 53 -1.59 5.56 -22.90
C GLU A 53 -0.28 6.23 -23.35
N ALA A 54 -0.33 7.03 -24.43
CA ALA A 54 0.82 7.79 -24.89
C ALA A 54 1.27 8.88 -23.89
N LYS A 55 0.32 9.53 -23.21
CA LYS A 55 0.63 10.52 -22.18
C LYS A 55 1.23 9.87 -20.94
N GLU A 56 0.67 8.75 -20.48
CA GLU A 56 1.18 7.97 -19.35
C GLU A 56 2.60 7.47 -19.64
N ALA A 57 2.85 6.92 -20.83
CA ALA A 57 4.19 6.52 -21.24
C ALA A 57 5.20 7.69 -21.29
N SER A 58 4.74 8.89 -21.73
CA SER A 58 5.61 10.08 -21.74
C SER A 58 5.93 10.60 -20.34
N ILE A 59 5.00 10.46 -19.38
CA ILE A 59 5.22 10.84 -17.99
C ILE A 59 6.22 9.87 -17.34
N GLN A 60 6.02 8.55 -17.53
CA GLN A 60 6.97 7.55 -17.03
C GLN A 60 8.39 7.74 -17.59
N ALA A 61 8.52 7.99 -18.88
CA ALA A 61 9.81 8.26 -19.50
C ALA A 61 10.47 9.54 -18.96
N ALA A 62 9.68 10.57 -18.65
CA ALA A 62 10.17 11.81 -18.05
C ALA A 62 10.62 11.61 -16.59
N GLU A 63 9.86 10.82 -15.83
CA GLU A 63 10.21 10.47 -14.43
C GLU A 63 11.47 9.60 -14.36
N GLU A 64 11.61 8.62 -15.28
CA GLU A 64 12.79 7.78 -15.38
C GLU A 64 14.04 8.60 -15.79
N SER A 65 13.87 9.55 -16.71
CA SER A 65 14.94 10.48 -17.10
C SER A 65 15.34 11.40 -15.95
N ALA A 66 14.36 11.94 -15.21
CA ALA A 66 14.63 12.79 -14.05
C ALA A 66 15.37 12.03 -12.92
N ARG A 67 14.97 10.79 -12.65
CA ARG A 67 15.69 9.91 -11.70
C ARG A 67 17.11 9.59 -12.15
N ALA A 68 17.30 9.35 -13.44
CA ALA A 68 18.63 9.10 -13.99
C ALA A 68 19.53 10.34 -13.89
N GLU A 69 18.97 11.54 -14.15
CA GLU A 69 19.71 12.80 -14.00
C GLU A 69 20.04 13.11 -12.54
N GLU A 70 19.11 12.88 -11.61
CA GLU A 70 19.32 13.06 -10.18
C GLU A 70 20.39 12.09 -9.65
N SER A 71 20.34 10.82 -10.09
CA SER A 71 21.37 9.82 -9.78
C SER A 71 22.75 10.18 -10.34
N ALA A 72 22.80 10.70 -11.59
CA ALA A 72 24.05 11.13 -12.21
C ALA A 72 24.63 12.39 -11.53
N GLN A 73 23.77 13.32 -11.10
CA GLN A 73 24.19 14.51 -10.34
C GLN A 73 24.70 14.13 -8.95
N ALA A 74 24.02 13.17 -8.28
CA ALA A 74 24.49 12.66 -6.99
C ALA A 74 25.85 11.95 -7.13
N GLN A 75 26.04 11.13 -8.17
CA GLN A 75 27.33 10.49 -8.46
C GLN A 75 28.42 11.49 -8.80
N SER A 76 28.11 12.52 -9.60
CA SER A 76 29.07 13.57 -9.94
C SER A 76 29.48 14.42 -8.74
N ALA A 77 28.54 14.69 -7.82
CA ALA A 77 28.84 15.41 -6.58
C ALA A 77 29.72 14.56 -5.64
N VAL A 78 29.49 13.25 -5.60
CA VAL A 78 30.35 12.32 -4.85
C VAL A 78 31.74 12.22 -5.47
N GLU A 79 31.87 12.16 -6.81
CA GLU A 79 33.16 12.17 -7.51
C GLU A 79 33.91 13.50 -7.33
N GLU A 80 33.21 14.64 -7.30
CA GLU A 80 33.83 15.96 -7.03
C GLU A 80 34.31 16.08 -5.58
N LEU A 81 33.59 15.51 -4.61
CA LEU A 81 34.03 15.40 -3.21
C LEU A 81 35.21 14.44 -3.04
N LEU A 82 35.29 13.35 -3.81
CA LEU A 82 36.39 12.39 -3.80
C LEU A 82 37.59 12.87 -4.59
N GLY A 83 37.48 13.87 -5.47
CA GLY A 83 38.51 14.45 -6.30
C GLY A 83 39.39 15.50 -5.62
N MET A 84 39.16 15.82 -4.34
CA MET A 84 40.06 16.65 -3.55
C MET A 84 41.24 15.83 -3.08
N GLU A 85 42.38 15.94 -3.80
CA GLU A 85 43.62 15.25 -3.51
C GLU A 85 44.08 15.42 -2.05
N SER A 86 44.24 14.29 -1.37
CA SER A 86 44.83 14.19 -0.06
C SER A 86 46.36 14.27 -0.14
N THR A 87 46.92 15.34 0.36
CA THR A 87 48.31 15.31 0.84
C THR A 87 48.27 15.08 2.36
N GLU A 88 48.63 13.92 2.75
CA GLU A 88 49.29 13.42 3.96
C GLU A 88 48.68 12.09 4.41
N ALA A 89 49.55 11.08 4.53
CA ALA A 89 49.20 9.74 4.92
C ALA A 89 49.00 9.67 6.44
N GLU A 90 47.76 9.91 6.89
CA GLU A 90 47.22 9.32 8.11
C GLU A 90 46.20 8.27 7.71
N THR A 91 46.16 7.17 8.45
CA THR A 91 45.25 6.04 8.19
C THR A 91 43.83 6.56 7.97
N ALA A 92 43.46 6.76 6.71
CA ALA A 92 42.14 7.20 6.33
C ALA A 92 41.15 6.13 6.75
N VAL A 93 40.34 6.42 7.75
CA VAL A 93 39.07 5.72 7.99
C VAL A 93 38.26 5.95 6.73
N GLU A 94 37.98 4.89 5.99
CA GLU A 94 37.16 4.96 4.77
C GLU A 94 35.79 5.46 5.16
N TYR A 95 35.46 6.71 4.78
CA TYR A 95 34.14 7.32 5.07
C TYR A 95 33.08 6.68 4.18
N THR A 96 32.20 5.94 4.79
CA THR A 96 31.17 5.15 4.10
C THR A 96 29.87 5.95 3.89
N PRO A 97 28.98 5.53 2.97
CA PRO A 97 27.62 6.11 2.87
C PRO A 97 26.83 5.99 4.18
N GLU A 98 27.11 4.96 4.98
CA GLU A 98 26.51 4.76 6.30
C GLU A 98 27.00 5.83 7.30
N ASP A 99 28.29 6.18 7.27
CA ASP A 99 28.82 7.25 8.11
C ASP A 99 28.19 8.59 7.76
N ALA A 100 28.00 8.89 6.46
CA ALA A 100 27.31 10.08 5.99
C ALA A 100 25.86 10.12 6.46
N LEU A 101 25.15 9.02 6.38
CA LEU A 101 23.77 8.92 6.86
C LEU A 101 23.68 9.12 8.37
N ASN A 102 24.58 8.49 9.13
CA ASN A 102 24.63 8.63 10.59
C ASN A 102 24.91 10.08 11.00
N GLU A 103 25.83 10.76 10.34
CA GLU A 103 26.13 12.18 10.59
C GLU A 103 24.89 13.07 10.32
N MET A 104 24.19 12.85 9.20
CA MET A 104 22.95 13.58 8.89
C MET A 104 21.85 13.32 9.94
N VAL A 105 21.72 12.08 10.41
CA VAL A 105 20.77 11.73 11.46
C VAL A 105 21.13 12.39 12.78
N GLU A 106 22.39 12.33 13.18
CA GLU A 106 22.88 12.96 14.41
C GLU A 106 22.67 14.50 14.39
N GLU A 107 22.98 15.15 13.28
CA GLU A 107 22.77 16.58 13.10
C GLU A 107 21.29 16.94 13.17
N SER A 108 20.43 16.18 12.48
CA SER A 108 18.99 16.36 12.49
C SER A 108 18.44 16.24 13.92
N VAL A 109 18.81 15.17 14.62
CA VAL A 109 18.36 14.91 16.00
C VAL A 109 18.93 15.95 16.96
N ALA A 110 20.16 16.43 16.78
CA ALA A 110 20.74 17.48 17.59
C ALA A 110 19.97 18.80 17.47
N GLY A 111 19.45 19.09 16.27
CA GLY A 111 18.60 20.27 16.00
C GLY A 111 17.18 20.23 16.58
N MET A 112 16.68 19.06 16.99
CA MET A 112 15.34 18.89 17.54
C MET A 112 15.23 19.39 19.00
N THR A 113 14.11 20.01 19.34
CA THR A 113 13.74 20.28 20.74
C THR A 113 13.38 18.98 21.48
N LEU A 114 13.32 19.01 22.80
CA LEU A 114 12.90 17.84 23.60
C LEU A 114 11.47 17.40 23.23
N GLU A 115 10.57 18.37 23.06
CA GLU A 115 9.18 18.12 22.68
C GLU A 115 9.09 17.42 21.33
N GLN A 116 9.89 17.84 20.33
CA GLN A 116 9.96 17.20 19.02
C GLN A 116 10.51 15.78 19.11
N LYS A 117 11.56 15.56 19.90
CA LYS A 117 12.13 14.23 20.13
C LYS A 117 11.10 13.30 20.79
N VAL A 118 10.38 13.80 21.80
CA VAL A 118 9.34 13.02 22.48
C VAL A 118 8.18 12.74 21.53
N ALA A 119 7.67 13.75 20.80
CA ALA A 119 6.59 13.55 19.83
C ALA A 119 6.99 12.53 18.73
N GLY A 120 8.23 12.57 18.27
CA GLY A 120 8.78 11.65 17.27
C GLY A 120 8.79 10.17 17.70
N LEU A 121 8.62 9.86 18.99
CA LEU A 121 8.52 8.48 19.49
C LEU A 121 7.09 7.90 19.38
N PHE A 122 6.10 8.70 18.99
CA PHE A 122 4.72 8.27 18.94
C PHE A 122 4.26 7.95 17.52
N PHE A 123 3.59 6.79 17.40
CA PHE A 123 2.67 6.48 16.31
C PHE A 123 1.25 6.68 16.83
N VAL A 124 0.46 7.46 16.12
CA VAL A 124 -0.94 7.75 16.47
C VAL A 124 -1.84 7.57 15.26
N THR A 125 -3.15 7.51 15.45
CA THR A 125 -4.08 7.53 14.32
C THR A 125 -4.30 8.97 13.83
N PRO A 126 -4.69 9.18 12.58
CA PRO A 126 -5.06 10.52 12.09
C PRO A 126 -6.16 11.18 12.94
N GLU A 127 -7.10 10.37 13.48
CA GLU A 127 -8.16 10.83 14.37
C GLU A 127 -7.63 11.33 15.71
N GLN A 128 -6.67 10.60 16.30
CA GLN A 128 -6.04 11.03 17.57
C GLN A 128 -5.24 12.30 17.39
N LEU A 129 -4.54 12.43 16.26
CA LEU A 129 -3.75 13.61 15.95
C LEU A 129 -4.62 14.85 15.76
N THR A 130 -5.73 14.74 15.04
CA THR A 130 -6.57 15.88 14.63
C THR A 130 -7.81 16.09 15.50
N GLY A 131 -8.17 15.12 16.34
CA GLY A 131 -9.37 15.16 17.17
C GLY A 131 -10.69 14.97 16.43
N VAL A 132 -10.67 14.53 15.15
CA VAL A 132 -11.88 14.23 14.38
C VAL A 132 -12.39 12.83 14.66
N GLY A 133 -13.69 12.58 14.42
CA GLY A 133 -14.29 11.25 14.63
C GLY A 133 -13.88 10.21 13.61
N GLN A 134 -13.57 10.64 12.37
CA GLN A 134 -13.07 9.81 11.28
C GLN A 134 -12.26 10.70 10.33
N ALA A 135 -11.03 10.30 10.02
CA ALA A 135 -10.15 11.00 9.11
C ALA A 135 -10.09 10.25 7.76
N VAL A 136 -10.52 10.90 6.70
CA VAL A 136 -10.48 10.38 5.33
C VAL A 136 -9.76 11.31 4.36
N GLN A 137 -9.10 12.34 4.89
CA GLN A 137 -8.28 13.28 4.14
C GLN A 137 -7.24 13.91 5.07
N ALA A 138 -6.12 14.34 4.52
CA ALA A 138 -5.16 15.20 5.19
C ALA A 138 -5.28 16.62 4.60
N GLY A 139 -5.79 17.53 5.40
CA GLY A 139 -5.99 18.94 5.05
C GLY A 139 -5.33 19.89 6.04
N GLU A 140 -5.81 21.12 6.10
CA GLU A 140 -5.28 22.18 6.99
C GLU A 140 -5.21 21.75 8.46
N GLY A 141 -6.24 21.04 8.97
CA GLY A 141 -6.23 20.52 10.34
C GLY A 141 -5.13 19.48 10.60
N THR A 142 -4.77 18.67 9.60
CA THR A 142 -3.64 17.74 9.71
C THR A 142 -2.32 18.50 9.69
N GLN A 143 -2.19 19.51 8.85
CA GLN A 143 -1.01 20.36 8.76
C GLN A 143 -0.75 21.10 10.08
N GLU A 144 -1.77 21.74 10.65
CA GLU A 144 -1.67 22.43 11.94
C GLU A 144 -1.33 21.47 13.09
N ALA A 145 -1.94 20.28 13.09
CA ALA A 145 -1.68 19.28 14.11
C ALA A 145 -0.25 18.74 14.05
N LEU A 146 0.28 18.41 12.85
CA LEU A 146 1.66 17.99 12.66
C LEU A 146 2.68 19.09 12.97
N ALA A 147 2.36 20.35 12.71
CA ALA A 147 3.20 21.48 13.09
C ALA A 147 3.28 21.63 14.62
N THR A 148 2.22 21.29 15.35
CA THR A 148 2.16 21.36 16.81
C THR A 148 2.76 20.11 17.46
N TRP A 149 2.43 18.94 16.93
CA TRP A 149 2.84 17.62 17.41
C TRP A 149 3.50 16.84 16.29
N PRO A 150 4.80 17.01 16.05
CA PRO A 150 5.52 16.32 14.98
C PRO A 150 5.78 14.86 15.37
N VAL A 151 4.71 14.05 15.33
CA VAL A 151 4.76 12.62 15.64
C VAL A 151 5.63 11.84 14.65
N GLY A 152 6.23 10.74 15.11
CA GLY A 152 7.10 9.90 14.29
C GLY A 152 6.33 9.13 13.21
N GLY A 153 5.05 8.82 13.44
CA GLY A 153 4.27 8.11 12.45
C GLY A 153 2.77 8.22 12.65
N LEU A 154 2.05 7.94 11.57
CA LEU A 154 0.60 7.72 11.59
C LEU A 154 0.29 6.28 11.20
N VAL A 155 -0.63 5.64 11.93
CA VAL A 155 -1.18 4.33 11.59
C VAL A 155 -2.59 4.49 11.06
N TYR A 156 -2.82 3.92 9.88
CA TYR A 156 -4.10 3.98 9.17
C TYR A 156 -4.84 2.67 9.28
N PHE A 157 -6.16 2.77 9.37
CA PHE A 157 -7.06 1.62 9.44
C PHE A 157 -8.07 1.64 8.31
N LYS A 158 -8.84 0.57 8.16
CA LYS A 158 -9.84 0.42 7.09
C LYS A 158 -10.80 1.61 6.99
N GLN A 159 -11.17 2.24 8.11
CA GLN A 159 -12.05 3.42 8.11
C GLN A 159 -11.44 4.65 7.45
N ASN A 160 -10.12 4.71 7.30
CA ASN A 160 -9.43 5.82 6.65
C ASN A 160 -9.38 5.65 5.12
N ILE A 161 -9.72 4.47 4.59
CA ILE A 161 -9.53 4.08 3.21
C ILE A 161 -10.87 4.06 2.49
N GLN A 162 -11.05 4.90 1.47
CA GLN A 162 -12.29 5.00 0.68
C GLN A 162 -12.10 4.68 -0.80
N SER A 163 -10.97 5.13 -1.38
CA SER A 163 -10.62 4.90 -2.78
C SER A 163 -9.10 5.04 -2.96
N GLU A 164 -8.60 4.54 -4.08
CA GLU A 164 -7.18 4.67 -4.44
C GLU A 164 -6.72 6.13 -4.48
N GLU A 165 -7.48 6.98 -5.16
CA GLU A 165 -7.16 8.41 -5.31
C GLU A 165 -7.15 9.13 -3.95
N GLN A 166 -8.18 8.89 -3.14
CA GLN A 166 -8.30 9.48 -1.80
C GLN A 166 -7.14 9.05 -0.91
N LEU A 167 -6.77 7.76 -0.91
CA LEU A 167 -5.70 7.25 -0.07
C LEU A 167 -4.34 7.83 -0.47
N ARG A 168 -4.01 7.83 -1.77
CA ARG A 168 -2.76 8.43 -2.29
C ARG A 168 -2.65 9.91 -1.93
N GLU A 169 -3.71 10.67 -2.12
CA GLU A 169 -3.73 12.09 -1.77
C GLU A 169 -3.56 12.29 -0.26
N MET A 170 -4.26 11.51 0.56
CA MET A 170 -4.17 11.60 2.03
C MET A 170 -2.76 11.31 2.52
N LEU A 171 -2.09 10.26 2.04
CA LEU A 171 -0.74 9.90 2.44
C LEU A 171 0.29 10.93 1.93
N ALA A 172 0.18 11.35 0.67
CA ALA A 172 1.07 12.35 0.10
C ALA A 172 0.97 13.70 0.83
N ASN A 173 -0.24 14.16 1.14
CA ASN A 173 -0.46 15.38 1.90
C ASN A 173 0.10 15.26 3.32
N THR A 174 -0.13 14.14 4.00
CA THR A 174 0.42 13.89 5.34
C THR A 174 1.95 13.98 5.32
N ALA A 175 2.61 13.31 4.37
CA ALA A 175 4.05 13.37 4.23
C ALA A 175 4.56 14.80 3.98
N SER A 176 3.85 15.56 3.12
CA SER A 176 4.23 16.94 2.78
C SER A 176 4.06 17.94 3.93
N TYR A 177 3.18 17.67 4.90
CA TYR A 177 2.92 18.51 6.04
C TYR A 177 3.85 18.23 7.22
N SER A 178 4.53 17.10 7.22
CA SER A 178 5.47 16.75 8.29
C SER A 178 6.78 17.53 8.15
N THR A 179 7.28 18.05 9.26
CA THR A 179 8.58 18.75 9.33
C THR A 179 9.76 17.77 9.22
N PHE A 180 9.57 16.55 9.68
CA PHE A 180 10.57 15.48 9.63
C PHE A 180 10.03 14.32 8.80
N PRO A 181 10.90 13.43 8.30
CA PRO A 181 10.45 12.19 7.69
C PRO A 181 9.46 11.46 8.61
N ILE A 182 8.29 11.12 8.08
CA ILE A 182 7.21 10.52 8.87
C ILE A 182 6.94 9.09 8.41
N PHE A 183 6.72 8.20 9.35
CA PHE A 183 6.24 6.86 9.04
C PHE A 183 4.73 6.86 8.77
N LEU A 184 4.34 6.25 7.67
CA LEU A 184 2.95 6.05 7.26
C LEU A 184 2.70 4.54 7.25
N GLY A 185 2.05 4.06 8.30
CA GLY A 185 1.93 2.63 8.58
C GLY A 185 0.50 2.11 8.49
N VAL A 186 0.39 0.82 8.26
CA VAL A 186 -0.87 0.06 8.23
C VAL A 186 -0.63 -1.35 8.74
N ASP A 187 -1.70 -2.05 9.18
CA ASP A 187 -1.67 -3.49 9.41
C ASP A 187 -2.13 -4.21 8.15
N GLU A 188 -1.21 -4.78 7.40
CA GLU A 188 -1.52 -5.52 6.17
C GLU A 188 -0.83 -6.89 6.21
N GLU A 189 -1.34 -7.76 7.08
CA GLU A 189 -0.74 -9.07 7.33
C GLU A 189 -1.10 -10.12 6.27
N GLY A 190 -2.15 -9.86 5.49
CA GLY A 190 -2.86 -10.87 4.72
C GLY A 190 -3.97 -11.57 5.52
N GLY A 191 -4.69 -12.51 4.89
CA GLY A 191 -5.80 -13.22 5.52
C GLY A 191 -6.86 -12.26 6.10
N ARG A 192 -7.18 -12.42 7.37
CA ARG A 192 -8.21 -11.60 8.06
C ARG A 192 -7.75 -10.21 8.47
N VAL A 193 -6.47 -9.91 8.34
CA VAL A 193 -5.90 -8.60 8.64
C VAL A 193 -5.28 -8.02 7.38
N ALA A 194 -6.14 -7.48 6.51
CA ALA A 194 -5.78 -6.92 5.22
C ALA A 194 -6.58 -5.62 5.00
N ARG A 195 -6.13 -4.50 5.59
CA ARG A 195 -6.88 -3.24 5.61
C ARG A 195 -7.00 -2.61 4.25
N VAL A 196 -5.90 -2.62 3.49
CA VAL A 196 -5.82 -2.03 2.15
C VAL A 196 -6.43 -2.96 1.11
N ALA A 197 -6.03 -4.24 1.08
CA ALA A 197 -6.58 -5.20 0.14
C ALA A 197 -8.10 -5.31 0.26
N ASP A 198 -8.62 -5.44 1.48
CA ASP A 198 -10.06 -5.49 1.75
C ASP A 198 -10.82 -4.23 1.33
N ALA A 199 -10.24 -3.04 1.55
CA ALA A 199 -10.89 -1.78 1.22
C ALA A 199 -10.89 -1.49 -0.29
N MET A 200 -9.81 -1.90 -0.97
CA MET A 200 -9.58 -1.64 -2.40
C MET A 200 -10.06 -2.78 -3.30
N GLY A 201 -10.47 -3.93 -2.72
CA GLY A 201 -10.84 -5.12 -3.49
C GLY A 201 -9.66 -5.74 -4.24
N LEU A 202 -8.44 -5.64 -3.66
CA LEU A 202 -7.25 -6.30 -4.19
C LEU A 202 -7.30 -7.80 -3.85
N GLU A 203 -6.48 -8.57 -4.55
CA GLU A 203 -6.27 -9.98 -4.21
C GLU A 203 -5.57 -10.09 -2.85
N ASN A 204 -6.22 -10.78 -1.90
CA ASN A 204 -5.67 -11.06 -0.58
C ASN A 204 -4.77 -12.29 -0.68
N VAL A 205 -3.53 -12.18 -0.18
CA VAL A 205 -2.54 -13.27 -0.23
C VAL A 205 -2.91 -14.50 0.63
N GLY A 206 -3.97 -14.38 1.43
CA GLY A 206 -4.43 -15.43 2.34
C GLY A 206 -3.75 -15.40 3.72
N PRO A 207 -4.18 -16.29 4.63
CA PRO A 207 -3.62 -16.36 5.97
C PRO A 207 -2.18 -16.88 5.98
N MET A 208 -1.36 -16.35 6.88
CA MET A 208 0.05 -16.74 6.98
C MET A 208 0.22 -18.21 7.40
N ALA A 209 -0.74 -18.80 8.11
CA ALA A 209 -0.74 -20.23 8.42
C ALA A 209 -0.75 -21.11 7.16
N ASP A 210 -1.48 -20.73 6.13
CA ASP A 210 -1.51 -21.49 4.86
C ASP A 210 -0.14 -21.41 4.15
N ILE A 211 0.48 -20.23 4.16
CA ILE A 211 1.83 -20.01 3.60
C ILE A 211 2.86 -20.78 4.42
N GLY A 212 2.82 -20.70 5.74
CA GLY A 212 3.72 -21.42 6.66
C GLY A 212 3.62 -22.94 6.53
N SER A 213 2.41 -23.47 6.27
CA SER A 213 2.19 -24.90 6.04
C SER A 213 2.90 -25.47 4.82
N THR A 214 3.30 -24.62 3.86
CA THR A 214 4.06 -25.03 2.67
C THR A 214 5.51 -25.38 3.00
N GLY A 215 6.07 -24.81 4.07
CA GLY A 215 7.50 -24.88 4.39
C GLY A 215 8.40 -24.15 3.39
N ASP A 216 7.81 -23.38 2.48
CA ASP A 216 8.52 -22.66 1.42
C ASP A 216 8.72 -21.17 1.78
N VAL A 217 9.93 -20.82 2.17
CA VAL A 217 10.32 -19.43 2.50
C VAL A 217 10.08 -18.47 1.32
N GLN A 218 10.25 -18.97 0.09
CA GLN A 218 9.98 -18.17 -1.11
C GLN A 218 8.50 -17.79 -1.24
N ALA A 219 7.58 -18.64 -0.74
CA ALA A 219 6.16 -18.30 -0.70
C ALA A 219 5.90 -17.13 0.26
N ALA A 220 6.55 -17.10 1.44
CA ALA A 220 6.47 -16.00 2.38
C ALA A 220 7.04 -14.70 1.79
N TYR A 221 8.21 -14.77 1.14
CA TYR A 221 8.80 -13.66 0.40
C TYR A 221 7.83 -13.10 -0.65
N THR A 222 7.30 -13.95 -1.52
CA THR A 222 6.45 -13.53 -2.64
C THR A 222 5.14 -12.90 -2.17
N ALA A 223 4.51 -13.46 -1.13
CA ALA A 223 3.30 -12.90 -0.54
C ALA A 223 3.55 -11.51 0.04
N ASN A 224 4.61 -11.35 0.80
CA ASN A 224 4.95 -10.08 1.44
C ASN A 224 5.52 -9.04 0.45
N GLN A 225 6.23 -9.46 -0.61
CA GLN A 225 6.60 -8.58 -1.73
C GLN A 225 5.36 -8.05 -2.45
N THR A 226 4.33 -8.89 -2.64
CA THR A 226 3.06 -8.47 -3.23
C THR A 226 2.38 -7.41 -2.36
N ILE A 227 2.30 -7.65 -1.04
CA ILE A 227 1.80 -6.68 -0.07
C ILE A 227 2.62 -5.38 -0.14
N GLY A 228 3.93 -5.44 0.02
CA GLY A 228 4.82 -4.28 -0.02
C GLY A 228 4.67 -3.48 -1.32
N THR A 229 4.54 -4.15 -2.46
CA THR A 229 4.40 -3.48 -3.76
C THR A 229 3.16 -2.59 -3.84
N TYR A 230 1.99 -3.09 -3.44
CA TYR A 230 0.82 -2.21 -3.46
C TYR A 230 0.83 -1.18 -2.35
N LEU A 231 1.35 -1.48 -1.15
CA LEU A 231 1.51 -0.52 -0.07
C LEU A 231 2.40 0.66 -0.48
N ALA A 232 3.59 0.38 -1.02
CA ALA A 232 4.49 1.41 -1.54
C ALA A 232 3.83 2.24 -2.64
N SER A 233 3.06 1.60 -3.53
CA SER A 233 2.34 2.29 -4.60
C SER A 233 1.30 3.29 -4.10
N TYR A 234 0.73 3.09 -2.91
CA TYR A 234 -0.17 4.04 -2.27
C TYR A 234 0.56 5.11 -1.46
N GLY A 235 1.81 4.88 -1.08
CA GLY A 235 2.63 5.81 -0.30
C GLY A 235 2.83 5.39 1.16
N PHE A 236 2.45 4.17 1.55
CA PHE A 236 2.87 3.59 2.83
C PHE A 236 4.36 3.25 2.81
N ASN A 237 5.03 3.43 3.92
CA ASN A 237 6.45 3.13 4.08
C ASN A 237 6.74 2.20 5.27
N VAL A 238 5.72 1.82 6.04
CA VAL A 238 5.77 0.83 7.12
C VAL A 238 4.57 -0.10 7.03
N ASP A 239 4.81 -1.40 7.15
CA ASP A 239 3.77 -2.37 7.45
C ASP A 239 3.99 -2.93 8.86
N PHE A 240 2.95 -2.92 9.71
CA PHE A 240 2.96 -3.62 10.97
C PHE A 240 2.76 -5.13 10.74
N ALA A 241 3.69 -5.71 10.01
CA ALA A 241 3.83 -7.10 9.61
C ALA A 241 5.33 -7.40 9.39
N PRO A 242 5.72 -8.69 9.38
CA PRO A 242 4.95 -9.89 9.58
C PRO A 242 4.64 -10.19 11.06
N VAL A 243 3.65 -11.08 11.26
CA VAL A 243 3.40 -11.68 12.57
C VAL A 243 4.50 -12.70 12.84
N ALA A 244 5.31 -12.42 13.88
CA ALA A 244 6.43 -13.25 14.33
C ALA A 244 6.08 -14.15 15.52
N ASP A 245 4.79 -14.20 15.89
CA ASP A 245 4.31 -15.04 16.97
C ASP A 245 4.40 -16.52 16.62
N VAL A 246 4.86 -17.33 17.59
CA VAL A 246 4.88 -18.78 17.49
C VAL A 246 3.60 -19.33 18.13
N LEU A 247 2.70 -19.93 17.36
CA LEU A 247 1.40 -20.41 17.85
C LEU A 247 1.57 -21.72 18.64
N THR A 248 2.05 -21.62 19.87
CA THR A 248 2.23 -22.77 20.76
C THR A 248 0.97 -23.11 21.54
N ASN A 249 0.06 -22.15 21.70
CA ASN A 249 -1.28 -22.38 22.24
C ASN A 249 -2.29 -22.42 21.09
N GLU A 250 -2.74 -23.61 20.72
CA GLU A 250 -3.73 -23.81 19.63
C GLU A 250 -5.10 -23.17 19.91
N ASP A 251 -5.41 -22.91 21.18
CA ASP A 251 -6.66 -22.25 21.59
C ASP A 251 -6.57 -20.72 21.47
N ASN A 252 -5.42 -20.16 21.09
CA ASN A 252 -5.24 -18.72 20.88
C ASN A 252 -5.92 -18.24 19.60
N ALA A 253 -7.20 -17.88 19.70
CA ALA A 253 -7.98 -17.37 18.58
C ALA A 253 -7.56 -15.95 18.12
N VAL A 254 -6.81 -15.20 18.95
CA VAL A 254 -6.34 -13.85 18.60
C VAL A 254 -5.26 -13.91 17.54
N ILE A 255 -4.30 -14.80 17.72
CA ILE A 255 -3.22 -15.04 16.75
C ILE A 255 -3.70 -16.05 15.71
N GLY A 256 -3.99 -17.29 16.09
CA GLY A 256 -4.55 -18.32 15.21
C GLY A 256 -3.85 -18.39 13.85
N ASP A 257 -4.60 -18.27 12.78
CA ASP A 257 -4.17 -18.33 11.38
C ASP A 257 -3.28 -17.15 10.90
N ARG A 258 -3.05 -16.16 11.74
CA ARG A 258 -2.11 -15.06 11.46
C ARG A 258 -0.66 -15.48 11.64
N ALA A 259 -0.36 -16.46 12.51
CA ALA A 259 0.98 -17.01 12.67
C ALA A 259 1.32 -17.98 11.55
N PHE A 260 2.58 -18.01 11.14
CA PHE A 260 3.06 -18.96 10.13
C PHE A 260 3.01 -20.42 10.63
N SER A 261 3.31 -20.65 11.91
CA SER A 261 3.40 -22.02 12.49
C SER A 261 3.40 -21.99 14.03
N GLY A 262 3.25 -23.16 14.62
CA GLY A 262 3.58 -23.43 16.03
C GLY A 262 5.03 -23.89 16.27
N ASP A 263 5.81 -24.09 15.21
CA ASP A 263 7.23 -24.45 15.29
C ASP A 263 8.11 -23.19 15.18
N PRO A 264 8.95 -22.90 16.21
CA PRO A 264 9.73 -21.66 16.24
C PRO A 264 10.70 -21.49 15.08
N GLN A 265 11.31 -22.56 14.58
CA GLN A 265 12.24 -22.48 13.46
C GLN A 265 11.51 -22.18 12.14
N THR A 266 10.39 -22.84 11.92
CA THR A 266 9.53 -22.55 10.76
C THR A 266 9.10 -21.09 10.75
N VAL A 267 8.64 -20.55 11.91
CA VAL A 267 8.25 -19.14 12.01
C VAL A 267 9.45 -18.23 11.72
N ALA A 268 10.63 -18.53 12.27
CA ALA A 268 11.84 -17.74 12.06
C ALA A 268 12.22 -17.67 10.57
N ASP A 269 12.21 -18.81 9.88
CA ASP A 269 12.54 -18.88 8.45
C ASP A 269 11.52 -18.11 7.59
N MET A 270 10.22 -18.27 7.89
CA MET A 270 9.15 -17.57 7.17
C MET A 270 9.18 -16.06 7.43
N VAL A 271 9.46 -15.64 8.66
CA VAL A 271 9.58 -14.22 9.04
C VAL A 271 10.72 -13.56 8.29
N ALA A 272 11.90 -14.21 8.19
CA ALA A 272 13.01 -13.69 7.38
C ALA A 272 12.57 -13.45 5.93
N GLY A 273 11.98 -14.47 5.27
CA GLY A 273 11.47 -14.31 3.91
C GLY A 273 10.41 -13.22 3.76
N ALA A 274 9.52 -13.07 4.74
CA ALA A 274 8.50 -12.02 4.74
C ALA A 274 9.10 -10.61 4.87
N VAL A 275 10.09 -10.43 5.75
CA VAL A 275 10.83 -9.18 5.92
C VAL A 275 11.53 -8.79 4.62
N GLU A 276 12.30 -9.73 4.02
CA GLU A 276 12.93 -9.49 2.71
C GLU A 276 11.90 -9.10 1.64
N GLY A 277 10.74 -9.76 1.63
CA GLY A 277 9.66 -9.46 0.70
C GLY A 277 9.16 -8.03 0.80
N LEU A 278 8.80 -7.56 2.00
CA LEU A 278 8.35 -6.19 2.27
C LEU A 278 9.45 -5.16 1.93
N GLN A 279 10.66 -5.40 2.40
CA GLN A 279 11.77 -4.46 2.22
C GLN A 279 12.23 -4.38 0.75
N SER A 280 12.13 -5.47 -0.02
CA SER A 280 12.39 -5.46 -1.46
C SER A 280 11.47 -4.52 -2.24
N ALA A 281 10.28 -4.24 -1.69
CA ALA A 281 9.31 -3.31 -2.26
C ALA A 281 9.45 -1.87 -1.69
N GLY A 282 10.42 -1.62 -0.79
CA GLY A 282 10.64 -0.32 -0.17
C GLY A 282 9.73 -0.02 1.02
N VAL A 283 9.11 -1.03 1.64
CA VAL A 283 8.28 -0.91 2.85
C VAL A 283 9.01 -1.53 4.03
N SER A 284 9.17 -0.78 5.11
CA SER A 284 9.78 -1.28 6.34
C SER A 284 8.86 -2.27 7.04
N ALA A 285 9.41 -3.42 7.43
CA ALA A 285 8.69 -4.42 8.21
C ALA A 285 8.71 -4.09 9.71
N CYS A 286 7.61 -4.33 10.42
CA CYS A 286 7.51 -4.19 11.87
C CYS A 286 7.03 -5.50 12.48
N LEU A 287 7.97 -6.26 13.03
CA LEU A 287 7.71 -7.57 13.62
C LEU A 287 6.79 -7.47 14.84
N LYS A 288 5.78 -8.34 14.93
CA LYS A 288 4.83 -8.34 16.03
C LYS A 288 4.35 -9.74 16.40
N HIS A 289 3.93 -9.93 17.63
CA HIS A 289 3.71 -8.98 18.72
C HIS A 289 4.74 -9.22 19.84
N PHE A 290 5.80 -8.50 19.81
CA PHE A 290 6.88 -8.66 20.80
C PHE A 290 6.33 -8.49 22.24
N PRO A 291 6.73 -9.33 23.20
CA PRO A 291 7.78 -10.36 23.14
C PRO A 291 7.30 -11.75 22.67
N GLY A 292 6.08 -11.90 22.14
CA GLY A 292 5.46 -13.13 21.66
C GLY A 292 4.08 -13.33 22.27
N HIS A 293 3.05 -13.38 21.42
CA HIS A 293 1.64 -13.49 21.82
C HIS A 293 1.07 -14.89 21.56
N GLY A 294 1.81 -15.76 20.86
CA GLY A 294 1.27 -17.04 20.39
C GLY A 294 0.99 -18.08 21.47
N ASP A 295 1.61 -17.94 22.67
CA ASP A 295 1.40 -18.82 23.83
C ASP A 295 0.28 -18.34 24.74
N THR A 296 -0.12 -17.07 24.65
CA THR A 296 -1.06 -16.47 25.61
C THR A 296 -2.49 -16.97 25.42
N ALA A 297 -3.27 -16.98 26.50
CA ALA A 297 -4.69 -17.34 26.48
C ALA A 297 -5.61 -16.11 26.39
N GLY A 298 -5.10 -14.91 26.68
CA GLY A 298 -5.87 -13.66 26.75
C GLY A 298 -5.72 -12.80 25.51
N ASP A 299 -6.74 -11.96 25.25
CA ASP A 299 -6.68 -10.92 24.23
C ASP A 299 -6.12 -9.63 24.84
N SER A 300 -4.95 -9.18 24.36
CA SER A 300 -4.28 -7.96 24.83
C SER A 300 -5.08 -6.67 24.60
N HIS A 301 -6.10 -6.68 23.74
CA HIS A 301 -7.02 -5.55 23.54
C HIS A 301 -8.05 -5.41 24.67
N THR A 302 -8.31 -6.48 25.41
CA THR A 302 -9.33 -6.51 26.47
C THR A 302 -8.75 -6.64 27.87
N GLY A 303 -7.46 -6.96 27.99
CA GLY A 303 -6.78 -7.14 29.28
C GLY A 303 -5.30 -7.50 29.10
N ALA A 304 -4.65 -7.89 30.19
CA ALA A 304 -3.28 -8.39 30.12
C ALA A 304 -3.26 -9.76 29.42
N ALA A 305 -2.40 -9.90 28.40
CA ALA A 305 -2.03 -11.18 27.83
C ALA A 305 -0.80 -11.68 28.62
N GLU A 306 -0.94 -12.78 29.31
CA GLU A 306 0.08 -13.32 30.23
C GLU A 306 0.57 -14.68 29.75
N THR A 307 1.84 -14.98 29.97
CA THR A 307 2.44 -16.30 29.79
C THR A 307 3.22 -16.69 31.06
N ASP A 308 3.25 -17.96 31.39
CA ASP A 308 4.04 -18.52 32.50
C ASP A 308 5.47 -18.90 32.06
N ARG A 309 5.85 -18.65 30.79
CA ARG A 309 7.16 -18.98 30.25
C ARG A 309 8.27 -18.16 30.90
N THR A 310 9.34 -18.84 31.20
CA THR A 310 10.59 -18.19 31.64
C THR A 310 11.27 -17.48 30.45
N LYS A 311 12.18 -16.57 30.76
CA LYS A 311 12.96 -15.91 29.71
C LYS A 311 13.74 -16.92 28.85
N GLU A 312 14.32 -17.95 29.47
CA GLU A 312 15.07 -19.01 28.80
C GLU A 312 14.17 -19.82 27.83
N GLU A 313 12.95 -20.10 28.20
CA GLU A 313 11.96 -20.74 27.31
C GLU A 313 11.55 -19.82 26.15
N MET A 314 11.34 -18.55 26.44
CA MET A 314 11.08 -17.54 25.39
C MET A 314 12.25 -17.34 24.45
N ASP A 315 13.49 -17.35 24.96
CA ASP A 315 14.70 -17.27 24.14
C ASP A 315 14.81 -18.45 23.16
N ALA A 316 14.29 -19.62 23.53
CA ALA A 316 14.31 -20.82 22.70
C ALA A 316 13.14 -20.89 21.68
N ALA A 317 12.09 -20.12 21.87
CA ALA A 317 10.89 -20.16 21.04
C ALA A 317 10.48 -18.78 20.52
N GLU A 318 9.86 -17.96 21.37
CA GLU A 318 9.21 -16.70 20.95
C GLU A 318 10.20 -15.68 20.38
N PHE A 319 11.44 -15.59 20.91
CA PHE A 319 12.41 -14.60 20.45
C PHE A 319 13.17 -15.02 19.17
N LEU A 320 13.11 -16.29 18.81
CA LEU A 320 13.82 -16.79 17.62
C LEU A 320 13.36 -16.11 16.33
N PRO A 321 12.03 -16.00 16.04
CA PRO A 321 11.57 -15.27 14.85
C PRO A 321 11.91 -13.79 14.84
N PHE A 322 11.89 -13.12 16.00
CA PHE A 322 12.25 -11.71 16.09
C PHE A 322 13.74 -11.50 15.77
N ARG A 323 14.63 -12.36 16.29
CA ARG A 323 16.05 -12.31 15.93
C ARG A 323 16.27 -12.53 14.45
N SER A 324 15.66 -13.56 13.89
CA SER A 324 15.76 -13.86 12.46
C SER A 324 15.35 -12.67 11.60
N GLY A 325 14.20 -12.05 11.88
CA GLY A 325 13.74 -10.91 11.10
C GLY A 325 14.52 -9.60 11.34
N ILE A 326 15.23 -9.45 12.48
CA ILE A 326 16.11 -8.28 12.74
C ILE A 326 17.47 -8.45 12.03
N GLU A 327 17.95 -9.67 11.89
CA GLU A 327 19.20 -9.99 11.23
C GLU A 327 19.11 -9.98 9.69
N THR A 328 17.86 -9.97 9.16
CA THR A 328 17.56 -9.91 7.72
C THR A 328 17.65 -8.47 7.19
#